data_b722bfdc05b8dd5aec239926ef1175dd
#
_entry.id   b722bfdc05b8dd5aec239926ef1175dd
#
_cell.length_a   1.000
_cell.length_b   1.000
_cell.length_c   1.000
_cell.angle_alpha   90.00
_cell.angle_beta   90.00
_cell.angle_gamma   90.00
#
_symmetry.space_group_name_H-M   'P 1'
#
loop_
_entity.id
_entity.type
_entity.pdbx_description
1 polymer ?
#
loop_
_entity_poly.entity_id
_entity_poly.type
_entity_poly.pdbx_seq_one_letter_code
_entity_poly.pdbx_strand_id
1 'polypeptide(L)'
;MDTIDNKILTELQKDATQNSSKLARKLNIPISTVHHRIKKLMSDKTIEKIQAKLSPEKVGKPILAFIFVTFDYRNTTSKVLSQRDSAEIIGRFPEVQEIHVISGAFDMLVKVR
;
A
#
# COMPACT_ATOMS: atom_id res chain seq x y z
N MET A 1 -4.81 -9.88 16.53
CA MET A 1 -4.10 -8.60 16.74
C MET A 1 -4.61 -7.98 18.03
N ASP A 2 -3.71 -7.56 18.90
CA ASP A 2 -4.09 -7.04 20.22
C ASP A 2 -4.10 -5.51 20.29
N THR A 3 -4.41 -4.96 21.46
CA THR A 3 -4.50 -3.53 21.70
C THR A 3 -3.16 -2.82 21.47
N ILE A 4 -2.05 -3.46 21.85
CA ILE A 4 -0.70 -2.89 21.66
C ILE A 4 -0.39 -2.76 20.18
N ASP A 5 -0.65 -3.80 19.41
CA ASP A 5 -0.46 -3.78 17.94
C ASP A 5 -1.29 -2.66 17.30
N ASN A 6 -2.54 -2.53 17.69
CA ASN A 6 -3.42 -1.49 17.14
C ASN A 6 -2.92 -0.08 17.47
N LYS A 7 -2.41 0.14 18.67
CA LYS A 7 -1.82 1.45 19.05
C LYS A 7 -0.57 1.76 18.23
N ILE A 8 0.30 0.78 18.03
CA ILE A 8 1.51 0.93 17.22
C ILE A 8 1.13 1.25 15.77
N LEU A 9 0.22 0.50 15.19
CA LEU A 9 -0.23 0.71 13.81
C LEU A 9 -0.87 2.08 13.61
N THR A 10 -1.70 2.52 14.55
CA THR A 10 -2.31 3.85 14.49
C THR A 10 -1.26 4.95 14.46
N GLU A 11 -0.23 4.86 15.28
CA GLU A 11 0.86 5.83 15.30
C GLU A 11 1.71 5.79 14.03
N LEU A 12 2.02 4.60 13.52
CA LEU A 12 2.79 4.44 12.28
C LEU A 12 2.04 4.95 11.06
N GLN A 13 0.71 4.87 11.05
CA GLN A 13 -0.09 5.45 9.98
C GLN A 13 -0.04 6.98 9.97
N LYS A 14 0.13 7.60 11.13
CA LYS A 14 0.31 9.05 11.23
C LYS A 14 1.69 9.49 10.79
N ASP A 15 2.72 8.76 11.24
CA ASP A 15 4.12 9.06 10.94
C ASP A 15 4.96 7.78 11.08
N ALA A 16 5.33 7.21 9.96
CA ALA A 16 6.12 5.99 9.90
C ALA A 16 7.61 6.20 10.17
N THR A 17 8.07 7.45 10.33
CA THR A 17 9.47 7.75 10.67
C THR A 17 9.76 7.61 12.16
N GLN A 18 8.74 7.43 12.99
CA GLN A 18 8.89 7.24 14.42
C GLN A 18 9.65 5.94 14.70
N ASN A 19 10.74 6.04 15.47
CA ASN A 19 11.49 4.86 15.89
C ASN A 19 10.85 4.18 17.11
N SER A 20 11.35 3.00 17.45
CA SER A 20 10.81 2.23 18.58
C SER A 20 10.91 2.97 19.91
N SER A 21 11.98 3.77 20.10
CA SER A 21 12.18 4.57 21.30
C SER A 21 11.10 5.63 21.48
N LYS A 22 10.79 6.37 20.41
CA LYS A 22 9.75 7.39 20.42
C LYS A 22 8.37 6.79 20.65
N LEU A 23 8.06 5.68 19.99
CA LEU A 23 6.78 4.97 20.16
C LEU A 23 6.64 4.42 21.58
N ALA A 24 7.71 3.86 22.14
CA ALA A 24 7.70 3.34 23.50
C ALA A 24 7.35 4.42 24.53
N ARG A 25 7.94 5.59 24.40
CA ARG A 25 7.64 6.74 25.28
C ARG A 25 6.21 7.22 25.08
N LYS A 26 5.78 7.35 23.85
CA LYS A 26 4.46 7.89 23.49
C LYS A 26 3.34 6.97 23.96
N LEU A 27 3.52 5.67 23.84
CA LEU A 27 2.52 4.67 24.18
C LEU A 27 2.67 4.11 25.61
N ASN A 28 3.74 4.54 26.31
CA ASN A 28 4.09 4.03 27.64
C ASN A 28 4.21 2.50 27.67
N ILE A 29 4.98 1.97 26.73
CA ILE A 29 5.25 0.55 26.53
C ILE A 29 6.77 0.34 26.49
N PRO A 30 7.32 -0.77 27.01
CA PRO A 30 8.75 -1.03 26.92
C PRO A 30 9.25 -1.03 25.47
N ILE A 31 10.42 -0.45 25.24
CA ILE A 31 11.00 -0.34 23.90
C ILE A 31 11.21 -1.71 23.25
N SER A 32 11.61 -2.71 24.02
CA SER A 32 11.80 -4.07 23.52
C SER A 32 10.49 -4.67 23.01
N THR A 33 9.39 -4.39 23.70
CA THR A 33 8.05 -4.83 23.28
C THR A 33 7.67 -4.18 21.97
N VAL A 34 7.85 -2.87 21.83
CA VAL A 34 7.55 -2.12 20.59
C VAL A 34 8.36 -2.66 19.43
N HIS A 35 9.67 -2.82 19.61
CA HIS A 35 10.56 -3.34 18.58
C HIS A 35 10.15 -4.74 18.12
N HIS A 36 9.88 -5.62 19.06
CA HIS A 36 9.45 -6.99 18.76
C HIS A 36 8.13 -7.02 17.99
N ARG A 37 7.16 -6.20 18.41
CA ARG A 37 5.86 -6.14 17.76
C ARG A 37 5.94 -5.60 16.34
N ILE A 38 6.70 -4.53 16.11
CA ILE A 38 6.90 -3.99 14.76
C ILE A 38 7.53 -5.03 13.84
N LYS A 39 8.56 -5.72 14.33
CA LYS A 39 9.23 -6.77 13.56
C LYS A 39 8.27 -7.88 13.16
N LYS A 40 7.42 -8.31 14.08
CA LYS A 40 6.40 -9.32 13.81
C LYS A 40 5.38 -8.84 12.79
N LEU A 41 4.88 -7.60 12.94
CA LEU A 41 3.90 -7.00 12.03
C LEU A 41 4.45 -6.87 10.60
N MET A 42 5.74 -6.63 10.46
CA MET A 42 6.39 -6.60 9.15
C MET A 42 6.60 -8.00 8.60
N SER A 43 6.99 -8.96 9.41
CA SER A 43 7.25 -10.33 8.95
C SER A 43 5.96 -11.06 8.51
N ASP A 44 4.85 -10.81 9.18
CA ASP A 44 3.55 -11.42 8.81
C ASP A 44 2.77 -10.59 7.77
N LYS A 45 3.36 -9.52 7.24
CA LYS A 45 2.78 -8.66 6.23
C LYS A 45 1.54 -7.87 6.67
N THR A 46 1.30 -7.72 7.95
CA THR A 46 0.31 -6.76 8.45
C THR A 46 0.74 -5.35 8.08
N ILE A 47 2.03 -5.04 8.22
CA ILE A 47 2.64 -3.88 7.59
C ILE A 47 3.24 -4.37 6.27
N GLU A 48 2.59 -4.05 5.18
CA GLU A 48 3.01 -4.50 3.85
C GLU A 48 4.29 -3.82 3.40
N LYS A 49 4.39 -2.51 3.60
CA LYS A 49 5.57 -1.72 3.28
C LYS A 49 5.52 -0.35 3.94
N ILE A 50 6.67 0.26 4.08
CA ILE A 50 6.83 1.65 4.50
C ILE A 50 7.40 2.41 3.31
N GLN A 51 6.71 3.47 2.89
CA GLN A 51 7.12 4.25 1.71
C GLN A 51 6.89 5.73 1.93
N ALA A 52 7.68 6.55 1.23
CA ALA A 52 7.53 8.00 1.27
C ALA A 52 6.39 8.46 0.37
N LYS A 53 5.63 9.44 0.86
CA LYS A 53 4.69 10.20 0.04
C LYS A 53 5.39 11.47 -0.42
N LEU A 54 5.57 11.62 -1.73
CA LEU A 54 6.31 12.74 -2.30
C LEU A 54 5.39 13.88 -2.69
N SER A 55 5.95 15.10 -2.69
CA SER A 55 5.29 16.26 -3.29
C SER A 55 5.40 16.16 -4.80
N PRO A 56 4.28 16.05 -5.53
CA PRO A 56 4.32 15.84 -6.98
C PRO A 56 4.96 17.00 -7.73
N GLU A 57 4.70 18.22 -7.29
CA GLU A 57 5.23 19.43 -7.92
C GLU A 57 6.75 19.50 -7.79
N LYS A 58 7.27 19.12 -6.63
CA LYS A 58 8.71 19.15 -6.35
C LYS A 58 9.50 18.09 -7.09
N VAL A 59 8.87 16.96 -7.42
CA VAL A 59 9.52 15.90 -8.19
C VAL A 59 9.20 15.98 -9.69
N GLY A 60 8.52 17.04 -10.12
CA GLY A 60 8.24 17.28 -11.54
C GLY A 60 7.12 16.41 -12.12
N LYS A 61 6.23 15.89 -11.28
CA LYS A 61 5.10 15.06 -11.69
C LYS A 61 3.79 15.60 -11.11
N PRO A 62 3.37 16.82 -11.47
CA PRO A 62 2.24 17.48 -10.81
C PRO A 62 0.87 16.89 -11.17
N ILE A 63 0.77 16.18 -12.30
CA ILE A 63 -0.50 15.65 -12.78
C ILE A 63 -0.75 14.28 -12.17
N LEU A 64 -1.87 14.15 -11.49
CA LEU A 64 -2.40 12.90 -11.00
C LEU A 64 -3.60 12.48 -11.86
N ALA A 65 -3.61 11.25 -12.32
CA ALA A 65 -4.75 10.71 -13.06
C ALA A 65 -5.22 9.40 -12.46
N PHE A 66 -6.51 9.19 -12.50
CA PHE A 66 -7.14 7.91 -12.19
C PHE A 66 -7.68 7.32 -13.48
N ILE A 67 -7.27 6.10 -13.79
CA ILE A 67 -7.67 5.39 -15.00
C ILE A 67 -8.59 4.24 -14.58
N PHE A 68 -9.81 4.22 -15.12
CA PHE A 68 -10.73 3.12 -14.95
C PHE A 68 -10.53 2.13 -16.08
N VAL A 69 -10.32 0.87 -15.74
CA VAL A 69 -9.99 -0.18 -16.70
C VAL A 69 -11.12 -1.21 -16.70
N THR A 70 -11.55 -1.60 -17.91
CA THR A 70 -12.45 -2.73 -18.10
C THR A 70 -11.75 -3.80 -18.92
N PHE A 71 -12.00 -5.08 -18.58
CA PHE A 71 -11.46 -6.19 -19.36
C PHE A 71 -12.46 -6.64 -20.40
N ASP A 72 -11.97 -6.94 -21.59
CA ASP A 72 -12.78 -7.55 -22.64
C ASP A 72 -12.67 -9.07 -22.56
N TYR A 73 -13.67 -9.68 -21.94
CA TYR A 73 -13.73 -11.12 -21.77
C TYR A 73 -14.16 -11.87 -23.04
N ARG A 74 -14.55 -11.16 -24.11
CA ARG A 74 -15.08 -11.76 -25.35
C ARG A 74 -14.00 -12.23 -26.30
N ASN A 75 -12.81 -11.67 -26.22
CA ASN A 75 -11.70 -11.95 -27.13
C ASN A 75 -10.64 -12.88 -26.54
N THR A 76 -11.04 -13.72 -25.61
CA THR A 76 -10.12 -14.67 -25.01
C THR A 76 -9.95 -15.87 -25.92
N THR A 77 -8.93 -15.83 -26.76
CA THR A 77 -8.66 -16.94 -27.68
C THR A 77 -7.86 -18.08 -27.06
N SER A 78 -7.14 -17.88 -25.94
CA SER A 78 -6.35 -18.99 -25.41
C SER A 78 -5.90 -18.88 -23.96
N LYS A 79 -5.88 -17.71 -23.34
CA LYS A 79 -5.55 -17.56 -21.91
C LYS A 79 -6.28 -16.37 -21.35
N VAL A 80 -7.23 -16.63 -20.47
CA VAL A 80 -7.82 -15.58 -19.66
C VAL A 80 -6.80 -15.17 -18.63
N LEU A 81 -6.17 -14.02 -18.82
CA LEU A 81 -5.42 -13.39 -17.74
C LEU A 81 -6.40 -13.02 -16.64
N SER A 82 -6.13 -13.45 -15.42
CA SER A 82 -6.95 -13.02 -14.28
C SER A 82 -6.79 -11.51 -14.07
N GLN A 83 -7.73 -10.90 -13.36
CA GLN A 83 -7.61 -9.48 -12.97
C GLN A 83 -6.32 -9.23 -12.22
N ARG A 84 -5.91 -10.18 -11.38
CA ARG A 84 -4.67 -10.10 -10.61
C ARG A 84 -3.43 -10.10 -11.51
N ASP A 85 -3.39 -10.97 -12.52
CA ASP A 85 -2.27 -11.05 -13.46
C ASP A 85 -2.14 -9.75 -14.26
N SER A 86 -3.26 -9.19 -14.70
CA SER A 86 -3.29 -7.91 -15.41
C SER A 86 -2.82 -6.77 -14.52
N ALA A 87 -3.22 -6.79 -13.23
CA ALA A 87 -2.76 -5.80 -12.26
C ALA A 87 -1.26 -5.86 -12.05
N GLU A 88 -0.67 -7.05 -11.98
CA GLU A 88 0.78 -7.21 -11.85
C GLU A 88 1.54 -6.64 -13.04
N ILE A 89 1.05 -6.88 -14.26
CA ILE A 89 1.67 -6.36 -15.48
C ILE A 89 1.60 -4.83 -15.51
N ILE A 90 0.42 -4.26 -15.24
CA ILE A 90 0.22 -2.80 -15.22
C ILE A 90 1.05 -2.17 -14.11
N GLY A 91 1.14 -2.81 -12.95
CA GLY A 91 1.90 -2.30 -11.80
C GLY A 91 3.41 -2.21 -12.02
N ARG A 92 3.94 -2.81 -13.09
CA ARG A 92 5.37 -2.71 -13.44
C ARG A 92 5.75 -1.38 -14.07
N PHE A 93 4.78 -0.61 -14.57
CA PHE A 93 5.06 0.71 -15.12
C PHE A 93 5.42 1.69 -13.99
N PRO A 94 6.54 2.43 -14.13
CA PRO A 94 6.99 3.33 -13.06
C PRO A 94 6.02 4.46 -12.75
N GLU A 95 5.14 4.82 -13.68
CA GLU A 95 4.13 5.85 -13.51
C GLU A 95 2.96 5.39 -12.65
N VAL A 96 2.78 4.09 -12.49
CA VAL A 96 1.67 3.53 -11.71
C VAL A 96 2.01 3.55 -10.23
N GLN A 97 1.19 4.23 -9.44
CA GLN A 97 1.37 4.34 -8.00
C GLN A 97 0.55 3.31 -7.22
N GLU A 98 -0.68 3.10 -7.64
CA GLU A 98 -1.60 2.18 -6.97
C GLU A 98 -2.50 1.52 -8.01
N ILE A 99 -2.89 0.28 -7.72
CA ILE A 99 -3.87 -0.46 -8.51
C ILE A 99 -4.86 -1.09 -7.54
N HIS A 100 -6.15 -0.93 -7.83
CA HIS A 100 -7.22 -1.54 -7.06
C HIS A 100 -8.12 -2.34 -8.00
N VAL A 101 -8.33 -3.62 -7.68
CA VAL A 101 -9.35 -4.42 -8.34
C VAL A 101 -10.68 -4.07 -7.70
N ILE A 102 -11.64 -3.63 -8.51
CA ILE A 102 -12.92 -3.13 -8.04
C ILE A 102 -14.07 -3.91 -8.69
N SER A 103 -15.27 -3.77 -8.14
CA SER A 103 -16.47 -4.35 -8.69
C SER A 103 -17.40 -3.25 -9.22
N GLY A 104 -18.30 -3.63 -10.12
CA GLY A 104 -19.25 -2.70 -10.73
C GLY A 104 -18.99 -2.51 -12.23
N ALA A 105 -19.16 -1.28 -12.72
CA ALA A 105 -19.01 -0.96 -14.13
C ALA A 105 -17.58 -1.10 -14.65
N PHE A 106 -16.59 -0.98 -13.77
CA PHE A 106 -15.19 -1.10 -14.11
C PHE A 106 -14.56 -2.22 -13.30
N ASP A 107 -13.49 -2.83 -13.86
CA ASP A 107 -12.80 -3.95 -13.25
C ASP A 107 -11.59 -3.52 -12.41
N MET A 108 -11.02 -2.37 -12.72
CA MET A 108 -9.79 -1.92 -12.09
C MET A 108 -9.73 -0.40 -12.06
N LEU A 109 -9.15 0.13 -10.99
CA LEU A 109 -8.80 1.53 -10.84
C LEU A 109 -7.27 1.65 -10.72
N VAL A 110 -6.66 2.45 -11.60
CA VAL A 110 -5.22 2.67 -11.63
C VAL A 110 -4.92 4.13 -11.32
N LYS A 111 -4.10 4.36 -10.31
CA LYS A 111 -3.62 5.70 -9.96
C LYS A 111 -2.24 5.89 -10.58
N VAL A 112 -2.09 6.90 -11.43
CA VAL A 112 -0.85 7.19 -12.14
C VAL A 112 -0.39 8.62 -11.90
N ARG A 113 0.91 8.78 -11.91
CA ARG A 113 1.54 10.08 -11.78
C ARG A 113 2.89 10.13 -12.48
#